data_fff28e459fc0206424402d59e20d47ef
#
_entry.id   fff28e459fc0206424402d59e20d47ef
#
_cell.length_a   1.000
_cell.length_b   1.000
_cell.length_c   1.000
_cell.angle_alpha   90.00
_cell.angle_beta   90.00
_cell.angle_gamma   90.00
#
_symmetry.space_group_name_H-M   'P 1'
#
loop_
_entity.id
_entity.type
_entity.pdbx_description
1 polymer ?
#
loop_
_entity_poly.entity_id
_entity_poly.type
_entity_poly.pdbx_seq_one_letter_code
_entity_poly.pdbx_strand_id
1 'polypeptide(L)'
;MINIKVVIIIFLSGFYFISNAQSIIGEWETFDDLTGDKLSVVEIYNINDIYFGKITHLFEDSLDSVCDQCEDGDYNKPIIGLVIIKNLIKDDDEYNEGTILDPNNGKSYKCYMELIGTNKLKLRGYIGFSILGRTQYWQRKI
;
A
#
# COMPACT_ATOMS: atom_id res chain seq x y z
N MET A 1 -32.41 -56.99 29.71
CA MET A 1 -31.66 -55.74 30.04
C MET A 1 -30.95 -55.33 28.83
N ILE A 2 -31.36 -54.23 28.22
CA ILE A 2 -30.72 -53.64 27.01
C ILE A 2 -29.77 -52.54 27.49
N ASN A 3 -28.47 -52.79 27.38
CA ASN A 3 -27.47 -51.76 27.65
C ASN A 3 -27.39 -50.83 26.41
N ILE A 4 -28.05 -49.69 26.51
CA ILE A 4 -27.90 -48.61 25.50
C ILE A 4 -26.60 -47.89 25.82
N LYS A 5 -25.55 -48.20 25.06
CA LYS A 5 -24.36 -47.35 24.99
C LYS A 5 -24.72 -46.11 24.18
N VAL A 6 -24.98 -45.03 24.87
CA VAL A 6 -25.14 -43.72 24.25
C VAL A 6 -23.77 -43.29 23.72
N VAL A 7 -23.57 -43.41 22.42
CA VAL A 7 -22.42 -42.84 21.74
C VAL A 7 -22.73 -41.35 21.52
N ILE A 8 -22.15 -40.51 22.37
CA ILE A 8 -22.19 -39.08 22.19
C ILE A 8 -21.17 -38.75 21.09
N ILE A 9 -21.65 -38.59 19.87
CA ILE A 9 -20.86 -38.03 18.77
C ILE A 9 -20.83 -36.52 19.00
N ILE A 10 -19.73 -36.04 19.58
CA ILE A 10 -19.43 -34.61 19.64
C ILE A 10 -19.07 -34.17 18.23
N PHE A 11 -20.04 -33.59 17.55
CA PHE A 11 -19.79 -32.87 16.29
C PHE A 11 -18.98 -31.63 16.66
N LEU A 12 -17.64 -31.72 16.62
CA LEU A 12 -16.76 -30.56 16.59
C LEU A 12 -16.95 -29.91 15.25
N SER A 13 -17.96 -29.06 15.12
CA SER A 13 -18.03 -28.12 13.99
C SER A 13 -16.87 -27.12 14.18
N GLY A 14 -15.75 -27.44 13.56
CA GLY A 14 -14.65 -26.49 13.45
C GLY A 14 -15.14 -25.27 12.69
N PHE A 15 -15.39 -24.19 13.41
CA PHE A 15 -15.54 -22.88 12.81
C PHE A 15 -14.18 -22.51 12.19
N TYR A 16 -14.02 -22.79 10.92
CA TYR A 16 -12.92 -22.22 10.14
C TYR A 16 -13.20 -20.72 10.02
N PHE A 17 -12.62 -19.93 10.89
CA PHE A 17 -12.49 -18.51 10.65
C PHE A 17 -11.59 -18.35 9.43
N ILE A 18 -12.20 -18.11 8.28
CA ILE A 18 -11.47 -17.63 7.11
C ILE A 18 -11.04 -16.21 7.50
N SER A 19 -9.86 -16.09 8.07
CA SER A 19 -9.21 -14.80 8.23
C SER A 19 -8.87 -14.33 6.83
N ASN A 20 -9.71 -13.47 6.26
CA ASN A 20 -9.31 -12.70 5.11
C ASN A 20 -8.18 -11.79 5.57
N ALA A 21 -6.95 -12.23 5.34
CA ALA A 21 -5.78 -11.39 5.53
C ALA A 21 -5.95 -10.17 4.63
N GLN A 22 -6.29 -9.04 5.20
CA GLN A 22 -6.42 -7.78 4.48
C GLN A 22 -5.06 -7.42 3.91
N SER A 23 -5.02 -7.12 2.61
CA SER A 23 -3.79 -6.80 1.89
C SER A 23 -3.81 -5.36 1.40
N ILE A 24 -2.63 -4.74 1.33
CA ILE A 24 -2.46 -3.44 0.68
C ILE A 24 -2.47 -3.52 -0.84
N ILE A 25 -2.49 -4.72 -1.42
CA ILE A 25 -2.56 -4.90 -2.87
C ILE A 25 -3.86 -4.31 -3.42
N GLY A 26 -3.75 -3.57 -4.51
CA GLY A 26 -4.85 -2.93 -5.20
C GLY A 26 -4.56 -1.48 -5.57
N GLU A 27 -5.60 -0.77 -5.98
CA GLU A 27 -5.51 0.63 -6.39
C GLU A 27 -5.90 1.56 -5.24
N TRP A 28 -5.10 2.62 -5.08
CA TRP A 28 -5.24 3.60 -4.02
C TRP A 28 -5.27 5.02 -4.59
N GLU A 29 -6.27 5.80 -4.17
CA GLU A 29 -6.34 7.23 -4.48
C GLU A 29 -5.49 8.02 -3.49
N THR A 30 -4.65 8.90 -4.02
CA THR A 30 -3.81 9.80 -3.24
C THR A 30 -4.38 11.22 -3.27
N PHE A 31 -4.08 12.00 -2.24
CA PHE A 31 -4.67 13.33 -2.03
C PHE A 31 -3.60 14.36 -1.72
N ASP A 32 -3.88 15.61 -2.15
CA ASP A 32 -3.10 16.76 -1.75
C ASP A 32 -3.31 17.05 -0.26
N ASP A 33 -2.22 17.22 0.50
CA ASP A 33 -2.29 17.43 1.94
C ASP A 33 -2.88 18.79 2.33
N LEU A 34 -2.79 19.75 1.44
CA LEU A 34 -3.25 21.12 1.70
C LEU A 34 -4.69 21.34 1.27
N THR A 35 -5.06 20.83 0.08
CA THR A 35 -6.37 21.08 -0.52
C THR A 35 -7.34 19.92 -0.32
N GLY A 36 -6.85 18.70 -0.15
CA GLY A 36 -7.65 17.48 -0.11
C GLY A 36 -8.10 16.98 -1.48
N ASP A 37 -7.63 17.59 -2.56
CA ASP A 37 -7.95 17.18 -3.92
C ASP A 37 -7.27 15.86 -4.28
N LYS A 38 -7.93 15.08 -5.12
CA LYS A 38 -7.32 13.84 -5.65
C LYS A 38 -6.15 14.17 -6.56
N LEU A 39 -5.02 13.54 -6.33
CA LEU A 39 -3.80 13.71 -7.12
C LEU A 39 -3.60 12.59 -8.12
N SER A 40 -3.60 11.36 -7.66
CA SER A 40 -3.25 10.20 -8.48
C SER A 40 -3.91 8.92 -7.99
N VAL A 41 -3.81 7.89 -8.80
CA VAL A 41 -4.04 6.50 -8.39
C VAL A 41 -2.71 5.76 -8.41
N VAL A 42 -2.42 5.07 -7.33
CA VAL A 42 -1.25 4.19 -7.19
C VAL A 42 -1.72 2.76 -7.07
N GLU A 43 -1.22 1.90 -7.94
CA GLU A 43 -1.43 0.46 -7.87
C GLU A 43 -0.31 -0.18 -7.05
N ILE A 44 -0.68 -0.82 -5.94
CA ILE A 44 0.25 -1.62 -5.13
C ILE A 44 0.16 -3.07 -5.56
N TYR A 45 1.30 -3.67 -5.83
CA TYR A 45 1.46 -5.06 -6.25
C TYR A 45 2.66 -5.70 -5.56
N ASN A 46 2.75 -7.02 -5.59
CA ASN A 46 3.92 -7.72 -5.07
C ASN A 46 4.60 -8.58 -6.13
N ILE A 47 5.90 -8.77 -5.93
CA ILE A 47 6.73 -9.70 -6.69
C ILE A 47 7.61 -10.43 -5.66
N ASN A 48 7.41 -11.74 -5.50
CA ASN A 48 8.17 -12.56 -4.53
C ASN A 48 8.16 -12.00 -3.09
N ASP A 49 6.97 -11.62 -2.61
CA ASP A 49 6.74 -11.06 -1.27
C ASP A 49 7.41 -9.70 -1.01
N ILE A 50 7.82 -9.01 -2.05
CA ILE A 50 8.27 -7.62 -2.01
C ILE A 50 7.21 -6.75 -2.67
N TYR A 51 6.83 -5.65 -2.03
CA TYR A 51 5.74 -4.79 -2.49
C TYR A 51 6.27 -3.53 -3.16
N PHE A 52 5.60 -3.18 -4.24
CA PHE A 52 5.89 -2.02 -5.09
C PHE A 52 4.60 -1.23 -5.33
N GLY A 53 4.75 0.02 -5.70
CA GLY A 53 3.62 0.86 -6.11
C GLY A 53 3.97 1.71 -7.32
N LYS A 54 3.09 1.71 -8.32
CA LYS A 54 3.25 2.54 -9.52
C LYS A 54 2.06 3.46 -9.70
N ILE A 55 2.31 4.64 -10.26
CA ILE A 55 1.25 5.57 -10.61
C ILE A 55 0.56 5.07 -11.87
N THR A 56 -0.77 4.92 -11.81
CA THR A 56 -1.59 4.45 -12.94
C THR A 56 -2.49 5.53 -13.51
N HIS A 57 -2.76 6.59 -12.74
CA HIS A 57 -3.61 7.71 -13.17
C HIS A 57 -3.22 9.01 -12.48
N LEU A 58 -3.38 10.13 -13.19
CA LEU A 58 -3.24 11.50 -12.69
C LEU A 58 -4.56 12.24 -12.90
N PHE A 59 -5.03 12.98 -11.88
CA PHE A 59 -6.31 13.67 -11.96
C PHE A 59 -6.21 15.07 -12.55
N GLU A 60 -5.14 15.82 -12.25
CA GLU A 60 -5.01 17.23 -12.66
C GLU A 60 -3.86 17.50 -13.62
N ASP A 61 -2.86 16.61 -13.68
CA ASP A 61 -1.73 16.77 -14.55
C ASP A 61 -2.01 16.24 -15.96
N SER A 62 -1.21 16.72 -16.92
CA SER A 62 -1.23 16.16 -18.26
C SER A 62 -0.84 14.68 -18.23
N LEU A 63 -1.54 13.85 -19.03
CA LEU A 63 -1.21 12.45 -19.20
C LEU A 63 0.21 12.22 -19.73
N ASP A 64 0.80 13.23 -20.37
CA ASP A 64 2.16 13.21 -20.91
C ASP A 64 3.20 13.75 -19.93
N SER A 65 2.83 14.02 -18.68
CA SER A 65 3.76 14.50 -17.66
C SER A 65 4.90 13.52 -17.45
N VAL A 66 6.12 14.04 -17.34
CA VAL A 66 7.35 13.28 -17.11
C VAL A 66 8.02 13.70 -15.82
N CYS A 67 8.82 12.81 -15.23
CA CYS A 67 9.58 13.13 -14.02
C CYS A 67 10.87 13.86 -14.39
N ASP A 68 10.78 15.16 -14.58
CA ASP A 68 11.91 16.01 -14.94
C ASP A 68 12.82 16.35 -13.74
N GLN A 69 12.36 16.12 -12.51
CA GLN A 69 13.14 16.29 -11.29
C GLN A 69 13.75 14.99 -10.77
N CYS A 70 13.39 13.85 -11.37
CA CYS A 70 13.95 12.56 -10.99
C CYS A 70 15.41 12.43 -11.41
N GLU A 71 16.14 11.59 -10.69
CA GLU A 71 17.56 11.30 -10.95
C GLU A 71 17.71 9.90 -11.57
N ASP A 72 18.89 9.64 -12.10
CA ASP A 72 19.30 8.35 -12.64
C ASP A 72 18.30 7.76 -13.65
N GLY A 73 17.95 6.51 -13.49
CA GLY A 73 17.08 5.77 -14.40
C GLY A 73 15.64 6.26 -14.48
N ASP A 74 15.19 7.11 -13.56
CA ASP A 74 13.81 7.65 -13.52
C ASP A 74 13.67 9.04 -14.15
N TYR A 75 14.80 9.67 -14.53
CA TYR A 75 14.78 10.97 -15.21
C TYR A 75 14.02 10.92 -16.53
N ASN A 76 13.11 11.86 -16.70
CA ASN A 76 12.23 11.99 -17.87
C ASN A 76 11.33 10.79 -18.18
N LYS A 77 11.20 9.83 -17.26
CA LYS A 77 10.18 8.80 -17.42
C LYS A 77 8.78 9.39 -17.29
N PRO A 78 7.80 8.86 -18.03
CA PRO A 78 6.40 9.22 -17.81
C PRO A 78 6.01 9.01 -16.34
N ILE A 79 5.26 9.95 -15.78
CA ILE A 79 4.72 9.83 -14.42
C ILE A 79 3.75 8.65 -14.36
N ILE A 80 2.89 8.48 -15.37
CA ILE A 80 2.05 7.29 -15.48
C ILE A 80 2.94 6.07 -15.79
N GLY A 81 2.87 5.06 -14.93
CA GLY A 81 3.71 3.87 -14.97
C GLY A 81 4.97 3.99 -14.11
N LEU A 82 5.27 5.16 -13.54
CA LEU A 82 6.42 5.35 -12.67
C LEU A 82 6.27 4.58 -11.38
N VAL A 83 7.24 3.73 -11.07
CA VAL A 83 7.28 2.99 -9.80
C VAL A 83 7.82 3.92 -8.71
N ILE A 84 6.92 4.38 -7.85
CA ILE A 84 7.26 5.33 -6.78
C ILE A 84 7.50 4.67 -5.43
N ILE A 85 6.89 3.50 -5.20
CA ILE A 85 7.09 2.72 -3.98
C ILE A 85 7.90 1.49 -4.33
N LYS A 86 8.97 1.25 -3.57
CA LYS A 86 9.90 0.15 -3.81
C LYS A 86 10.26 -0.56 -2.52
N ASN A 87 10.40 -1.87 -2.62
CA ASN A 87 11.04 -2.73 -1.62
C ASN A 87 10.35 -2.76 -0.25
N LEU A 88 9.03 -2.57 -0.17
CA LEU A 88 8.30 -2.79 1.07
C LEU A 88 8.23 -4.28 1.40
N ILE A 89 8.44 -4.60 2.65
CA ILE A 89 8.37 -5.95 3.20
C ILE A 89 7.30 -5.99 4.27
N LYS A 90 6.41 -6.98 4.20
CA LYS A 90 5.39 -7.18 5.22
C LYS A 90 6.02 -7.73 6.50
N ASP A 91 5.73 -7.06 7.61
CA ASP A 91 6.13 -7.45 8.96
C ASP A 91 4.91 -7.27 9.88
N ASP A 92 4.23 -8.36 10.22
CA ASP A 92 2.93 -8.38 10.90
C ASP A 92 1.89 -7.48 10.19
N ASP A 93 1.43 -6.43 10.86
CA ASP A 93 0.41 -5.51 10.33
C ASP A 93 1.02 -4.32 9.57
N GLU A 94 2.35 -4.25 9.48
CA GLU A 94 3.09 -3.16 8.87
C GLU A 94 3.82 -3.63 7.62
N TYR A 95 4.00 -2.70 6.68
CA TYR A 95 4.83 -2.87 5.49
C TYR A 95 5.94 -1.85 5.57
N ASN A 96 7.16 -2.28 5.80
CA ASN A 96 8.30 -1.41 6.10
C ASN A 96 9.51 -1.68 5.21
N GLU A 97 10.64 -1.03 5.53
CA GLU A 97 11.92 -1.16 4.80
C GLU A 97 11.88 -0.63 3.36
N GLY A 98 10.80 0.00 2.96
CA GLY A 98 10.66 0.54 1.61
C GLY A 98 11.10 1.98 1.45
N THR A 99 11.00 2.43 0.21
CA THR A 99 11.20 3.83 -0.18
C THR A 99 10.02 4.34 -0.98
N ILE A 100 9.79 5.64 -0.90
CA ILE A 100 8.84 6.35 -1.75
C ILE A 100 9.53 7.51 -2.46
N LEU A 101 9.34 7.57 -3.78
CA LEU A 101 9.79 8.66 -4.64
C LEU A 101 8.70 9.74 -4.72
N ASP A 102 9.08 10.98 -4.47
CA ASP A 102 8.23 12.14 -4.75
C ASP A 102 8.58 12.69 -6.14
N PRO A 103 7.70 12.54 -7.14
CA PRO A 103 8.00 13.01 -8.50
C PRO A 103 8.11 14.54 -8.60
N ASN A 104 7.54 15.28 -7.66
CA ASN A 104 7.55 16.75 -7.68
C ASN A 104 8.96 17.33 -7.40
N ASN A 105 9.74 16.65 -6.57
CA ASN A 105 11.10 17.09 -6.22
C ASN A 105 12.18 16.08 -6.61
N GLY A 106 11.81 14.89 -7.10
CA GLY A 106 12.73 13.84 -7.49
C GLY A 106 13.43 13.12 -6.33
N LYS A 107 13.03 13.37 -5.09
CA LYS A 107 13.66 12.78 -3.91
C LYS A 107 12.96 11.50 -3.47
N SER A 108 13.74 10.57 -2.98
CA SER A 108 13.25 9.34 -2.36
C SER A 108 13.39 9.39 -0.85
N TYR A 109 12.36 8.93 -0.17
CA TYR A 109 12.29 8.87 1.29
C TYR A 109 12.14 7.43 1.73
N LYS A 110 12.62 7.10 2.93
CA LYS A 110 12.23 5.85 3.58
C LYS A 110 10.74 5.89 3.89
N CYS A 111 10.06 4.77 3.80
CA CYS A 111 8.64 4.73 4.12
C CYS A 111 8.21 3.41 4.75
N TYR A 112 7.11 3.50 5.47
CA TYR A 112 6.33 2.33 5.87
C TYR A 112 4.85 2.61 5.63
N MET A 113 4.08 1.53 5.52
CA MET A 113 2.64 1.56 5.32
C MET A 113 1.93 0.66 6.32
N GLU A 114 0.73 1.05 6.68
CA GLU A 114 -0.15 0.30 7.56
C GLU A 114 -1.58 0.41 7.05
N LEU A 115 -2.24 -0.74 6.89
CA LEU A 115 -3.65 -0.77 6.51
C LEU A 115 -4.52 -0.45 7.73
N ILE A 116 -5.37 0.56 7.60
CA ILE A 116 -6.32 0.95 8.64
C ILE A 116 -7.73 0.54 8.18
N GLY A 117 -8.27 -0.51 8.81
CA GLY A 117 -9.49 -1.13 8.32
C GLY A 117 -9.27 -1.77 6.95
N THR A 118 -10.25 -1.67 6.05
CA THR A 118 -10.22 -2.30 4.72
C THR A 118 -9.81 -1.33 3.62
N ASN A 119 -10.19 -0.06 3.73
CA ASN A 119 -10.17 0.90 2.61
C ASN A 119 -9.29 2.12 2.84
N LYS A 120 -8.54 2.16 3.94
CA LYS A 120 -7.65 3.27 4.28
C LYS A 120 -6.24 2.77 4.46
N LEU A 121 -5.29 3.45 3.85
CA LEU A 121 -3.87 3.15 3.94
C LEU A 121 -3.13 4.34 4.53
N LYS A 122 -2.44 4.11 5.63
CA LYS A 122 -1.51 5.09 6.22
C LYS A 122 -0.14 4.88 5.61
N LEU A 123 0.42 5.96 5.08
CA LEU A 123 1.78 6.01 4.56
C LEU A 123 2.57 7.03 5.35
N ARG A 124 3.73 6.65 5.85
CA ARG A 124 4.68 7.59 6.43
C ARG A 124 6.00 7.57 5.67
N GLY A 125 6.35 8.72 5.09
CA GLY A 125 7.66 8.97 4.49
C GLY A 125 8.54 9.76 5.46
N TYR A 126 9.82 9.41 5.55
CA TYR A 126 10.73 10.05 6.52
C TYR A 126 12.18 10.01 6.05
N ILE A 127 13.00 10.89 6.66
CA ILE A 127 14.45 10.94 6.47
C ILE A 127 15.13 10.60 7.79
N GLY A 128 16.02 9.60 7.79
CA GLY A 128 16.74 9.16 8.98
C GLY A 128 15.84 8.42 9.96
N PHE A 129 15.18 9.14 10.86
CA PHE A 129 14.28 8.56 11.86
C PHE A 129 12.82 8.81 11.49
N SER A 130 11.94 7.86 11.80
CA SER A 130 10.50 7.96 11.48
C SER A 130 9.78 9.15 12.16
N ILE A 131 10.36 9.73 13.19
CA ILE A 131 9.85 10.96 13.83
C ILE A 131 9.98 12.18 12.91
N LEU A 132 10.97 12.21 12.01
CA LEU A 132 11.21 13.28 11.04
C LEU A 132 10.59 12.92 9.71
N GLY A 133 9.28 13.01 9.63
CA GLY A 133 8.57 12.59 8.42
C GLY A 133 7.20 13.21 8.29
N ARG A 134 6.50 12.77 7.23
CA ARG A 134 5.16 13.20 6.89
C ARG A 134 4.26 11.99 6.72
N THR A 135 3.07 12.06 7.29
CA THR A 135 2.05 11.03 7.17
C THR A 135 1.00 11.44 6.15
N GLN A 136 0.67 10.51 5.26
CA GLN A 136 -0.45 10.62 4.32
C GLN A 136 -1.43 9.47 4.54
N TYR A 137 -2.68 9.70 4.17
CA TYR A 137 -3.71 8.67 4.15
C TYR A 137 -4.26 8.56 2.73
N TRP A 138 -4.21 7.35 2.19
CA TRP A 138 -4.76 7.03 0.89
C TRP A 138 -6.06 6.25 1.06
N GLN A 139 -6.93 6.33 0.08
CA GLN A 139 -8.19 5.62 0.10
C GLN A 139 -8.24 4.58 -1.02
N ARG A 140 -8.74 3.40 -0.71
CA ARG A 140 -8.89 2.36 -1.73
C ARG A 140 -9.86 2.85 -2.80
N LYS A 141 -9.44 2.75 -4.03
CA LYS A 141 -10.28 3.02 -5.18
C LYS A 141 -11.30 1.89 -5.31
N ILE A 142 -12.56 2.27 -5.33
CA ILE A 142 -13.70 1.36 -5.41
C ILE A 142 -14.29 1.42 -6.82
#